data_2abfc1d19ea895d131847a68e2f7a1ab
#
_entry.id   2abfc1d19ea895d131847a68e2f7a1ab
#
_cell.length_a   1.000
_cell.length_b   1.000
_cell.length_c   1.000
_cell.angle_alpha   90.00
_cell.angle_beta   90.00
_cell.angle_gamma   90.00
#
_symmetry.space_group_name_H-M   'P 1'
#
loop_
_entity.id
_entity.type
_entity.pdbx_description
1 polymer ?
#
loop_
_entity_poly.entity_id
_entity_poly.type
_entity_poly.pdbx_seq_one_letter_code
_entity_poly.pdbx_strand_id
1 'polypeptide(L)'
;ICACLVGSEMCIRDRDKGAHILDVNVGLPDIDEVAMMEKVVKELQSVTSLPLQIDTVDGKAMERAMRIYNGKPMINSVNGKQVSMDEVFPLIRKYGGVVVGLTIDEEGIPKDAEGRVRVAGKIINEAAKYGIDKKDIVIDVLTMTISSEKDGAKVTLEALKRVREEFGVRTVLGV
;
A
#
# COMPACT_ATOMS: atom_id res chain seq x y z
N ILE A 1 -7.89 9.37 -3.68
CA ILE A 1 -6.86 9.97 -2.82
C ILE A 1 -7.49 11.12 -2.07
N CYS A 2 -7.76 10.93 -0.82
CA CYS A 2 -8.28 11.99 0.03
C CYS A 2 -7.11 12.61 0.77
N ALA A 3 -6.50 13.67 0.23
CA ALA A 3 -5.66 14.55 1.00
C ALA A 3 -6.58 15.29 2.00
N CYS A 4 -6.79 14.71 3.15
CA CYS A 4 -7.71 15.21 4.16
C CYS A 4 -7.16 16.43 4.89
N LEU A 5 -7.04 17.57 4.20
CA LEU A 5 -7.03 18.88 4.82
C LEU A 5 -8.40 19.57 4.77
N VAL A 6 -9.36 18.99 4.07
CA VAL A 6 -10.72 19.53 3.97
C VAL A 6 -11.73 18.44 4.31
N GLY A 7 -11.78 18.14 5.59
CA GLY A 7 -13.02 17.80 6.21
C GLY A 7 -13.43 16.33 6.20
N SER A 8 -13.80 15.94 7.40
CA SER A 8 -14.72 14.85 7.73
C SER A 8 -15.85 14.64 6.71
N GLU A 9 -16.33 15.70 6.06
CA GLU A 9 -17.39 15.66 5.04
C GLU A 9 -17.00 14.83 3.78
N MET A 10 -15.77 14.92 3.32
CA MET A 10 -15.33 14.14 2.14
C MET A 10 -15.25 12.65 2.48
N CYS A 11 -14.71 12.29 3.63
CA CYS A 11 -14.61 10.90 4.07
C CYS A 11 -15.99 10.27 4.33
N ILE A 12 -16.92 11.06 4.88
CA ILE A 12 -18.33 10.66 5.06
C ILE A 12 -18.99 10.43 3.71
N ARG A 13 -18.79 11.35 2.77
CA ARG A 13 -19.32 11.22 1.41
C ARG A 13 -18.76 10.00 0.68
N ASP A 14 -17.46 9.72 0.82
CA ASP A 14 -16.83 8.58 0.15
C ASP A 14 -17.33 7.26 0.75
N ARG A 15 -17.51 7.19 2.06
CA ARG A 15 -18.19 6.09 2.73
C ARG A 15 -19.62 5.89 2.19
N ASP A 16 -20.39 6.95 2.08
CA ASP A 16 -21.79 6.91 1.64
C ASP A 16 -21.90 6.53 0.13
N LYS A 17 -20.83 6.75 -0.63
CA LYS A 17 -20.68 6.27 -2.01
C LYS A 17 -20.11 4.86 -2.14
N GLY A 18 -19.86 4.17 -1.02
CA GLY A 18 -19.47 2.76 -0.98
C GLY A 18 -17.96 2.51 -0.93
N ALA A 19 -17.15 3.48 -0.54
CA ALA A 19 -15.74 3.23 -0.24
C ALA A 19 -15.62 2.22 0.92
N HIS A 20 -14.68 1.28 0.79
CA HIS A 20 -14.42 0.25 1.80
C HIS A 20 -13.21 0.57 2.68
N ILE A 21 -12.26 1.35 2.15
CA ILE A 21 -11.02 1.77 2.82
C ILE A 21 -10.76 3.22 2.41
N LEU A 22 -10.27 4.04 3.33
CA LEU A 22 -9.83 5.40 3.05
C LEU A 22 -8.30 5.44 2.94
N ASP A 23 -7.80 5.99 1.84
CA ASP A 23 -6.37 6.22 1.62
C ASP A 23 -5.93 7.54 2.23
N VAL A 24 -4.87 7.50 3.05
CA VAL A 24 -4.37 8.65 3.81
C VAL A 24 -2.94 8.95 3.39
N ASN A 25 -2.79 9.98 2.56
CA ASN A 25 -1.50 10.51 2.14
C ASN A 25 -1.38 11.97 2.54
N VAL A 26 -0.31 12.32 3.25
CA VAL A 26 -0.03 13.68 3.74
C VAL A 26 1.35 14.20 3.29
N GLY A 27 2.00 13.48 2.36
CA GLY A 27 3.31 13.83 1.82
C GLY A 27 3.25 15.07 0.91
N LEU A 28 3.40 16.25 1.50
CA LEU A 28 3.50 17.52 0.80
C LEU A 28 4.86 18.18 1.08
N PRO A 29 5.42 18.92 0.11
CA PRO A 29 6.62 19.72 0.36
C PRO A 29 6.42 20.65 1.58
N ASP A 30 7.48 20.82 2.36
CA ASP A 30 7.54 21.75 3.50
C ASP A 30 6.60 21.42 4.68
N ILE A 31 6.07 20.20 4.75
CA ILE A 31 5.26 19.71 5.88
C ILE A 31 6.05 18.70 6.70
N ASP A 32 5.94 18.78 8.02
CA ASP A 32 6.33 17.67 8.92
C ASP A 32 5.33 16.52 8.74
N GLU A 33 5.71 15.56 7.88
CA GLU A 33 4.86 14.42 7.52
C GLU A 33 4.51 13.55 8.74
N VAL A 34 5.45 13.37 9.67
CA VAL A 34 5.25 12.57 10.88
C VAL A 34 4.16 13.17 11.75
N ALA A 35 4.28 14.47 12.04
CA ALA A 35 3.30 15.19 12.87
C ALA A 35 1.94 15.29 12.18
N MET A 36 1.92 15.52 10.87
CA MET A 36 0.69 15.62 10.08
C MET A 36 -0.02 14.27 10.00
N MET A 37 0.70 13.19 9.73
CA MET A 37 0.13 11.82 9.66
C MET A 37 -0.51 11.45 11.00
N GLU A 38 0.17 11.74 12.13
CA GLU A 38 -0.40 11.48 13.44
C GLU A 38 -1.72 12.23 13.65
N LYS A 39 -1.76 13.51 13.30
CA LYS A 39 -2.95 14.35 13.45
C LYS A 39 -4.09 13.83 12.59
N VAL A 40 -3.84 13.57 11.30
CA VAL A 40 -4.86 13.13 10.35
C VAL A 40 -5.42 11.78 10.74
N VAL A 41 -4.59 10.81 11.13
CA VAL A 41 -5.05 9.49 11.56
C VAL A 41 -5.94 9.58 12.80
N LYS A 42 -5.61 10.43 13.79
CA LYS A 42 -6.46 10.67 14.97
C LYS A 42 -7.82 11.26 14.59
N GLU A 43 -7.81 12.30 13.75
CA GLU A 43 -9.05 12.97 13.31
C GLU A 43 -9.93 12.02 12.52
N LEU A 44 -9.38 11.26 11.57
CA LEU A 44 -10.17 10.32 10.78
C LEU A 44 -10.81 9.23 11.62
N GLN A 45 -10.10 8.67 12.60
CA GLN A 45 -10.67 7.68 13.51
C GLN A 45 -11.80 8.24 14.38
N SER A 46 -11.89 9.55 14.56
CA SER A 46 -12.99 10.17 15.30
C SER A 46 -14.26 10.35 14.47
N VAL A 47 -14.16 10.37 13.15
CA VAL A 47 -15.28 10.71 12.24
C VAL A 47 -15.72 9.54 11.34
N THR A 48 -14.91 8.49 11.21
CA THR A 48 -15.25 7.34 10.36
C THR A 48 -14.85 6.02 11.01
N SER A 49 -15.64 4.97 10.75
CA SER A 49 -15.33 3.58 11.12
C SER A 49 -14.66 2.80 9.97
N LEU A 50 -14.44 3.43 8.81
CA LEU A 50 -13.77 2.76 7.71
C LEU A 50 -12.31 2.50 8.05
N PRO A 51 -11.75 1.36 7.62
CA PRO A 51 -10.33 1.10 7.71
C PRO A 51 -9.52 2.17 6.97
N LEU A 52 -8.33 2.47 7.48
CA LEU A 52 -7.41 3.41 6.84
C LEU A 52 -6.28 2.66 6.15
N GLN A 53 -5.92 3.12 4.96
CA GLN A 53 -4.68 2.82 4.29
C GLN A 53 -3.71 3.97 4.55
N ILE A 54 -2.60 3.68 5.20
CA ILE A 54 -1.53 4.64 5.49
C ILE A 54 -0.61 4.66 4.29
N ASP A 55 -0.64 5.72 3.52
CA ASP A 55 0.14 5.90 2.28
C ASP A 55 1.29 6.88 2.52
N THR A 56 2.47 6.34 2.72
CA THR A 56 3.70 7.10 2.93
C THR A 56 4.93 6.27 2.59
N VAL A 57 5.99 6.94 2.15
CA VAL A 57 7.33 6.38 1.97
C VAL A 57 8.25 6.65 3.17
N ASP A 58 7.82 7.48 4.13
CA ASP A 58 8.58 7.77 5.34
C ASP A 58 8.26 6.73 6.43
N GLY A 59 9.24 5.88 6.74
CA GLY A 59 9.08 4.84 7.78
C GLY A 59 8.78 5.39 9.16
N LYS A 60 9.19 6.63 9.49
CA LYS A 60 8.86 7.26 10.78
C LYS A 60 7.40 7.71 10.81
N ALA A 61 6.89 8.30 9.73
CA ALA A 61 5.50 8.66 9.60
C ALA A 61 4.62 7.39 9.63
N MET A 62 5.03 6.34 8.92
CA MET A 62 4.39 5.03 8.93
C MET A 62 4.33 4.45 10.36
N GLU A 63 5.47 4.35 11.05
CA GLU A 63 5.52 3.84 12.43
C GLU A 63 4.64 4.67 13.36
N ARG A 64 4.67 6.00 13.24
CA ARG A 64 3.87 6.87 14.08
C ARG A 64 2.37 6.65 13.88
N ALA A 65 1.93 6.51 12.63
CA ALA A 65 0.54 6.19 12.30
C ALA A 65 0.13 4.82 12.88
N MET A 66 0.93 3.78 12.64
CA MET A 66 0.64 2.43 13.12
C MET A 66 0.53 2.35 14.65
N ARG A 67 1.32 3.14 15.37
CA ARG A 67 1.34 3.17 16.84
C ARG A 67 0.03 3.69 17.44
N ILE A 68 -0.66 4.58 16.75
CA ILE A 68 -1.87 5.25 17.25
C ILE A 68 -3.15 4.75 16.57
N TYR A 69 -3.03 3.91 15.57
CA TYR A 69 -4.18 3.38 14.86
C TYR A 69 -4.87 2.27 15.65
N ASN A 70 -6.17 2.42 15.87
CA ASN A 70 -6.99 1.42 16.56
C ASN A 70 -7.50 0.37 15.58
N GLY A 71 -6.77 -0.72 15.44
CA GLY A 71 -7.14 -1.81 14.55
C GLY A 71 -5.99 -2.30 13.69
N LYS A 72 -6.32 -2.88 12.54
CA LYS A 72 -5.35 -3.41 11.58
C LYS A 72 -5.30 -2.50 10.35
N PRO A 73 -4.32 -1.60 10.24
CA PRO A 73 -4.23 -0.68 9.10
C PRO A 73 -3.79 -1.43 7.84
N MET A 74 -4.07 -0.84 6.69
CA MET A 74 -3.41 -1.18 5.44
C MET A 74 -2.22 -0.23 5.24
N ILE A 75 -1.07 -0.74 4.85
CA ILE A 75 0.17 0.02 4.69
C ILE A 75 0.53 0.07 3.22
N ASN A 76 0.65 1.25 2.69
CA ASN A 76 1.05 1.55 1.32
C ASN A 76 2.34 2.38 1.36
N SER A 77 3.49 1.82 1.04
CA SER A 77 3.72 0.50 0.50
C SER A 77 5.10 -0.04 0.85
N VAL A 78 5.31 -1.30 0.57
CA VAL A 78 6.63 -1.91 0.42
C VAL A 78 6.87 -2.18 -1.07
N ASN A 79 8.13 -2.27 -1.49
CA ASN A 79 8.47 -2.72 -2.84
C ASN A 79 9.55 -3.81 -2.80
N GLY A 80 9.92 -4.34 -3.96
CA GLY A 80 10.90 -5.43 -4.07
C GLY A 80 12.36 -5.05 -3.79
N LYS A 81 12.64 -3.79 -3.44
CA LYS A 81 13.99 -3.37 -3.01
C LYS A 81 14.25 -3.85 -1.58
N GLN A 82 15.45 -4.38 -1.34
CA GLN A 82 15.79 -4.89 -0.01
C GLN A 82 15.64 -3.84 1.08
N VAL A 83 16.09 -2.61 0.83
CA VAL A 83 15.99 -1.49 1.78
C VAL A 83 14.55 -1.22 2.20
N SER A 84 13.60 -1.25 1.24
CA SER A 84 12.17 -1.04 1.54
C SER A 84 11.61 -2.17 2.41
N MET A 85 11.96 -3.41 2.12
CA MET A 85 11.50 -4.57 2.88
C MET A 85 12.08 -4.57 4.31
N ASP A 86 13.36 -4.21 4.47
CA ASP A 86 14.02 -4.12 5.77
C ASP A 86 13.47 -3.00 6.65
N GLU A 87 12.91 -1.96 6.07
CA GLU A 87 12.26 -0.86 6.78
C GLU A 87 10.81 -1.20 7.16
N VAL A 88 10.02 -1.72 6.22
CA VAL A 88 8.57 -1.88 6.41
C VAL A 88 8.20 -3.16 7.14
N PHE A 89 8.81 -4.30 6.83
CA PHE A 89 8.41 -5.58 7.43
C PHE A 89 8.59 -5.67 8.94
N PRO A 90 9.63 -5.09 9.57
CA PRO A 90 9.71 -5.02 11.02
C PRO A 90 8.54 -4.25 11.66
N LEU A 91 8.03 -3.20 10.99
CA LEU A 91 6.87 -2.44 11.46
C LEU A 91 5.60 -3.28 11.39
N ILE A 92 5.37 -3.97 10.26
CA ILE A 92 4.22 -4.88 10.09
C ILE A 92 4.26 -5.99 11.15
N ARG A 93 5.44 -6.58 11.41
CA ARG A 93 5.59 -7.60 12.44
C ARG A 93 5.27 -7.06 13.83
N LYS A 94 5.70 -5.82 14.13
CA LYS A 94 5.56 -5.20 15.46
C LYS A 94 4.14 -4.76 15.76
N TYR A 95 3.47 -4.13 14.81
CA TYR A 95 2.17 -3.49 15.02
C TYR A 95 1.00 -4.26 14.41
N GLY A 96 1.26 -5.19 13.52
CA GLY A 96 0.26 -5.80 12.66
C GLY A 96 -0.12 -4.87 11.50
N GLY A 97 -0.73 -5.42 10.45
CA GLY A 97 -1.16 -4.65 9.29
C GLY A 97 -1.35 -5.55 8.08
N VAL A 98 -2.03 -5.02 7.08
CA VAL A 98 -2.02 -5.54 5.71
C VAL A 98 -1.05 -4.67 4.92
N VAL A 99 -0.13 -5.25 4.16
CA VAL A 99 0.86 -4.48 3.40
C VAL A 99 0.61 -4.60 1.89
N VAL A 100 0.64 -3.45 1.21
CA VAL A 100 0.64 -3.39 -0.25
C VAL A 100 2.08 -3.54 -0.74
N GLY A 101 2.34 -4.53 -1.57
CA GLY A 101 3.62 -4.77 -2.21
C GLY A 101 3.62 -4.33 -3.66
N LEU A 102 4.40 -3.31 -3.99
CA LEU A 102 4.55 -2.82 -5.35
C LEU A 102 5.58 -3.66 -6.10
N THR A 103 5.25 -4.10 -7.31
CA THR A 103 6.18 -4.89 -8.14
C THR A 103 7.25 -4.00 -8.80
N ILE A 104 8.05 -3.33 -7.97
CA ILE A 104 9.20 -2.50 -8.33
C ILE A 104 10.42 -3.09 -7.63
N ASP A 105 11.53 -3.27 -8.32
CA ASP A 105 12.80 -3.69 -7.74
C ASP A 105 13.91 -2.66 -7.97
N GLU A 106 15.15 -3.06 -7.78
CA GLU A 106 16.33 -2.23 -7.96
C GLU A 106 16.49 -1.72 -9.40
N GLU A 107 15.95 -2.44 -10.38
CA GLU A 107 15.98 -2.10 -11.81
C GLU A 107 14.76 -1.26 -12.24
N GLY A 108 13.80 -1.08 -11.35
CA GLY A 108 12.57 -0.33 -11.58
C GLY A 108 11.35 -1.22 -11.79
N ILE A 109 10.39 -0.78 -12.63
CA ILE A 109 9.17 -1.53 -12.93
C ILE A 109 9.45 -2.51 -14.07
N PRO A 110 9.29 -3.83 -13.85
CA PRO A 110 9.46 -4.82 -14.92
C PRO A 110 8.48 -4.59 -16.07
N LYS A 111 8.99 -4.70 -17.31
CA LYS A 111 8.21 -4.43 -18.53
C LYS A 111 7.27 -5.57 -18.90
N ASP A 112 7.48 -6.77 -18.37
CA ASP A 112 6.70 -7.96 -18.66
C ASP A 112 6.04 -8.56 -17.42
N ALA A 113 5.07 -9.42 -17.62
CA ALA A 113 4.33 -10.08 -16.54
C ALA A 113 5.23 -11.00 -15.71
N GLU A 114 6.19 -11.68 -16.33
CA GLU A 114 7.13 -12.59 -15.66
C GLU A 114 7.97 -11.85 -14.61
N GLY A 115 8.54 -10.69 -14.99
CA GLY A 115 9.30 -9.85 -14.08
C GLY A 115 8.45 -9.37 -12.90
N ARG A 116 7.21 -8.94 -13.14
CA ARG A 116 6.30 -8.50 -12.06
C ARG A 116 5.94 -9.65 -11.12
N VAL A 117 5.68 -10.84 -11.64
CA VAL A 117 5.43 -12.05 -10.85
C VAL A 117 6.67 -12.43 -10.02
N ARG A 118 7.87 -12.36 -10.61
CA ARG A 118 9.14 -12.59 -9.89
C ARG A 118 9.32 -11.64 -8.72
N VAL A 119 9.07 -10.33 -8.91
CA VAL A 119 9.17 -9.33 -7.83
C VAL A 119 8.11 -9.57 -6.76
N ALA A 120 6.87 -9.90 -7.14
CA ALA A 120 5.83 -10.29 -6.18
C ALA A 120 6.28 -11.50 -5.33
N GLY A 121 6.85 -12.52 -5.95
CA GLY A 121 7.40 -13.69 -5.25
C GLY A 121 8.53 -13.31 -4.28
N LYS A 122 9.43 -12.39 -4.67
CA LYS A 122 10.50 -11.87 -3.79
C LYS A 122 9.90 -11.22 -2.54
N ILE A 123 8.92 -10.32 -2.72
CA ILE A 123 8.23 -9.63 -1.61
C ILE A 123 7.56 -10.65 -0.66
N ILE A 124 6.79 -11.59 -1.21
CA ILE A 124 6.06 -12.59 -0.43
C ILE A 124 7.02 -13.49 0.37
N ASN A 125 8.08 -13.96 -0.26
CA ASN A 125 9.08 -14.83 0.38
C ASN A 125 9.86 -14.09 1.47
N GLU A 126 10.19 -12.82 1.25
CA GLU A 126 10.85 -12.00 2.26
C GLU A 126 9.91 -11.74 3.45
N ALA A 127 8.65 -11.36 3.18
CA ALA A 127 7.63 -11.16 4.23
C ALA A 127 7.46 -12.38 5.13
N ALA A 128 7.53 -13.59 4.56
CA ALA A 128 7.43 -14.83 5.31
C ALA A 128 8.55 -15.00 6.35
N LYS A 129 9.76 -14.48 6.10
CA LYS A 129 10.87 -14.50 7.08
C LYS A 129 10.58 -13.65 8.32
N TYR A 130 9.75 -12.62 8.17
CA TYR A 130 9.27 -11.78 9.26
C TYR A 130 8.01 -12.35 9.93
N GLY A 131 7.49 -13.49 9.46
CA GLY A 131 6.27 -14.11 9.98
C GLY A 131 4.98 -13.43 9.51
N ILE A 132 5.04 -12.68 8.40
CA ILE A 132 3.89 -12.05 7.80
C ILE A 132 3.17 -13.08 6.92
N ASP A 133 1.89 -13.32 7.22
CA ASP A 133 1.06 -14.30 6.50
C ASP A 133 0.63 -13.73 5.13
N LYS A 134 0.49 -14.60 4.13
CA LYS A 134 0.01 -14.24 2.79
C LYS A 134 -1.34 -13.52 2.79
N LYS A 135 -2.22 -13.82 3.75
CA LYS A 135 -3.51 -13.13 3.89
C LYS A 135 -3.38 -11.64 4.21
N ASP A 136 -2.21 -11.23 4.72
CA ASP A 136 -1.88 -9.88 5.11
C ASP A 136 -1.00 -9.16 4.06
N ILE A 137 -0.87 -9.76 2.87
CA ILE A 137 -0.15 -9.20 1.74
C ILE A 137 -1.14 -8.97 0.60
N VAL A 138 -1.07 -7.79 0.01
CA VAL A 138 -1.79 -7.42 -1.20
C VAL A 138 -0.78 -6.94 -2.23
N ILE A 139 -0.78 -7.51 -3.43
CA ILE A 139 0.20 -7.14 -4.46
C ILE A 139 -0.42 -6.16 -5.45
N ASP A 140 0.26 -5.04 -5.66
CA ASP A 140 0.02 -4.13 -6.77
C ASP A 140 1.01 -4.43 -7.89
N VAL A 141 0.48 -4.95 -9.00
CA VAL A 141 1.28 -5.27 -10.17
C VAL A 141 1.54 -4.06 -11.06
N LEU A 142 1.03 -2.91 -10.67
CA LEU A 142 1.16 -1.61 -11.32
C LEU A 142 0.45 -1.52 -12.68
N THR A 143 -0.24 -0.41 -12.88
CA THR A 143 -0.85 -0.08 -14.16
C THR A 143 -0.10 1.10 -14.78
N MET A 144 0.43 0.87 -15.98
CA MET A 144 1.05 1.94 -16.75
C MET A 144 0.00 2.60 -17.64
N THR A 145 0.15 3.91 -17.87
CA THR A 145 -0.76 4.62 -18.75
C THR A 145 -0.66 4.09 -20.19
N ILE A 146 -1.80 3.93 -20.87
CA ILE A 146 -1.85 3.43 -22.25
C ILE A 146 -1.05 4.32 -23.21
N SER A 147 -0.91 5.60 -22.88
CA SER A 147 -0.09 6.54 -23.65
C SER A 147 1.41 6.26 -23.57
N SER A 148 1.88 5.64 -22.49
CA SER A 148 3.29 5.28 -22.30
C SER A 148 3.61 3.87 -22.79
N GLU A 149 2.67 2.92 -22.68
CA GLU A 149 2.86 1.51 -23.06
C GLU A 149 1.60 0.93 -23.70
N LYS A 150 1.62 0.70 -25.03
CA LYS A 150 0.46 0.18 -25.78
C LYS A 150 0.00 -1.21 -25.29
N ASP A 151 0.92 -2.07 -24.86
CA ASP A 151 0.61 -3.41 -24.34
C ASP A 151 0.58 -3.49 -22.81
N GLY A 152 0.74 -2.36 -22.11
CA GLY A 152 0.81 -2.30 -20.65
C GLY A 152 -0.40 -2.92 -19.94
N ALA A 153 -1.59 -2.71 -20.49
CA ALA A 153 -2.81 -3.30 -19.93
C ALA A 153 -2.81 -4.83 -19.99
N LYS A 154 -2.30 -5.43 -21.08
CA LYS A 154 -2.19 -6.90 -21.21
C LYS A 154 -1.21 -7.46 -20.19
N VAL A 155 -0.04 -6.82 -20.06
CA VAL A 155 0.98 -7.18 -19.08
C VAL A 155 0.42 -7.11 -17.66
N THR A 156 -0.31 -6.04 -17.33
CA THR A 156 -0.95 -5.88 -16.03
C THR A 156 -1.97 -6.98 -15.74
N LEU A 157 -2.87 -7.27 -16.69
CA LEU A 157 -3.89 -8.32 -16.52
C LEU A 157 -3.28 -9.71 -16.39
N GLU A 158 -2.26 -10.02 -17.19
CA GLU A 158 -1.53 -11.28 -17.09
C GLU A 158 -0.80 -11.42 -15.75
N ALA A 159 -0.09 -10.38 -15.31
CA ALA A 159 0.58 -10.38 -14.03
C ALA A 159 -0.41 -10.54 -12.86
N LEU A 160 -1.55 -9.84 -12.89
CA LEU A 160 -2.62 -10.00 -11.90
C LEU A 160 -3.11 -11.44 -11.80
N LYS A 161 -3.42 -12.04 -12.94
CA LYS A 161 -3.89 -13.43 -12.99
C LYS A 161 -2.85 -14.37 -12.39
N ARG A 162 -1.61 -14.27 -12.84
CA ARG A 162 -0.53 -15.14 -12.39
C ARG A 162 -0.21 -14.97 -10.91
N VAL A 163 -0.11 -13.75 -10.40
CA VAL A 163 0.13 -13.49 -8.97
C VAL A 163 -0.94 -14.16 -8.10
N ARG A 164 -2.20 -14.08 -8.51
CA ARG A 164 -3.30 -14.73 -7.78
C ARG A 164 -3.24 -16.25 -7.85
N GLU A 165 -2.98 -16.81 -9.02
CA GLU A 165 -2.94 -18.26 -9.25
C GLU A 165 -1.70 -18.91 -8.61
N GLU A 166 -0.52 -18.28 -8.73
CA GLU A 166 0.74 -18.87 -8.26
C GLU A 166 0.95 -18.68 -6.75
N PHE A 167 0.56 -17.53 -6.19
CA PHE A 167 0.82 -17.23 -4.77
C PHE A 167 -0.41 -17.27 -3.87
N GLY A 168 -1.62 -17.19 -4.42
CA GLY A 168 -2.85 -17.18 -3.64
C GLY A 168 -3.07 -15.91 -2.82
N VAL A 169 -2.39 -14.81 -3.16
CA VAL A 169 -2.53 -13.50 -2.51
C VAL A 169 -3.58 -12.63 -3.18
N ARG A 170 -4.04 -11.62 -2.47
CA ARG A 170 -4.93 -10.59 -3.03
C ARG A 170 -4.13 -9.57 -3.83
N THR A 171 -4.83 -8.89 -4.74
CA THR A 171 -4.24 -7.88 -5.60
C THR A 171 -5.02 -6.57 -5.55
N VAL A 172 -4.34 -5.47 -5.80
CA VAL A 172 -4.90 -4.12 -5.93
C VAL A 172 -4.26 -3.45 -7.14
N LEU A 173 -4.91 -2.45 -7.69
CA LEU A 173 -4.37 -1.57 -8.72
C LEU A 173 -4.70 -0.13 -8.37
N GLY A 174 -3.70 0.74 -8.47
CA GLY A 174 -3.88 2.18 -8.56
C GLY A 174 -4.20 2.56 -10.02
N VAL A 175 -5.32 3.23 -10.26
CA VAL A 175 -5.76 3.72 -11.58
C VAL A 175 -6.10 5.19 -11.55
#